data_08aa53151357e47e2642611a6fe84255
#
_entry.id   08aa53151357e47e2642611a6fe84255
#
_cell.length_a   1.000
_cell.length_b   1.000
_cell.length_c   1.000
_cell.angle_alpha   90.00
_cell.angle_beta   90.00
_cell.angle_gamma   90.00
#
_symmetry.space_group_name_H-M   'P 1'
#
loop_
_entity.id
_entity.type
_entity.pdbx_description
1 polymer ?
#
loop_
_entity_poly.entity_id
_entity_poly.type
_entity_poly.pdbx_seq_one_letter_code
_entity_poly.pdbx_strand_id
1 'polypeptide(L)'
;MAFPGCPYIQEKRQYLKEIIMSARMNNPATILPDASDGIQTMLKAVYKGGVPRKTLELVHLRASQINGCSFCVDSGARSAKKAGETDERLFAVAAWRETPYFTDAERAALALAEAVTRLADRSDPVPDEIWEEATRHYDEKGLAAIILMITITNLFNRVNITVRQPAGEATW
;
A
#
# COMPACT_ATOMS: atom_id res chain seq x y z
N MET A 1 -38.42 0.60 -3.63
CA MET A 1 -38.28 -0.58 -4.50
C MET A 1 -37.55 -0.14 -5.76
N ALA A 2 -36.29 -0.54 -5.98
CA ALA A 2 -35.58 -0.24 -7.21
C ALA A 2 -35.97 -1.27 -8.26
N PHE A 3 -36.46 -0.81 -9.41
CA PHE A 3 -36.81 -1.66 -10.56
C PHE A 3 -35.51 -2.19 -11.19
N PRO A 4 -35.17 -3.48 -11.11
CA PRO A 4 -33.87 -4.00 -11.56
C PRO A 4 -33.74 -4.17 -13.08
N GLY A 5 -34.70 -3.68 -13.88
CA GLY A 5 -34.76 -3.96 -15.31
C GLY A 5 -34.85 -2.76 -16.26
N CYS A 6 -34.66 -1.52 -15.79
CA CYS A 6 -34.71 -0.37 -16.71
C CYS A 6 -33.43 -0.34 -17.57
N PRO A 7 -33.53 -0.45 -18.93
CA PRO A 7 -32.35 -0.42 -19.83
C PRO A 7 -31.45 0.80 -19.61
N TYR A 8 -32.01 1.97 -19.37
CA TYR A 8 -31.29 3.21 -19.09
C TYR A 8 -30.42 3.11 -17.81
N ILE A 9 -30.94 2.44 -16.77
CA ILE A 9 -30.17 2.24 -15.52
C ILE A 9 -29.02 1.25 -15.75
N GLN A 10 -29.24 0.21 -16.55
CA GLN A 10 -28.20 -0.77 -16.90
C GLN A 10 -27.11 -0.12 -17.75
N GLU A 11 -27.49 0.65 -18.78
CA GLU A 11 -26.57 1.37 -19.66
C GLU A 11 -25.75 2.40 -18.87
N LYS A 12 -26.40 3.18 -18.00
CA LYS A 12 -25.70 4.14 -17.12
C LYS A 12 -24.77 3.47 -16.13
N ARG A 13 -25.14 2.31 -15.59
CA ARG A 13 -24.27 1.49 -14.73
C ARG A 13 -23.09 0.95 -15.49
N GLN A 14 -23.28 0.46 -16.71
CA GLN A 14 -22.20 -0.03 -17.56
C GLN A 14 -21.23 1.09 -17.93
N TYR A 15 -21.74 2.24 -18.36
CA TYR A 15 -20.96 3.43 -18.67
C TYR A 15 -20.15 3.93 -17.48
N LEU A 16 -20.75 4.01 -16.27
CA LEU A 16 -20.05 4.38 -15.04
C LEU A 16 -18.97 3.34 -14.67
N LYS A 17 -19.27 2.06 -14.85
CA LYS A 17 -18.31 0.98 -14.62
C LYS A 17 -17.10 1.09 -15.54
N GLU A 18 -17.31 1.34 -16.83
CA GLU A 18 -16.24 1.54 -17.80
C GLU A 18 -15.38 2.76 -17.48
N ILE A 19 -15.99 3.91 -17.12
CA ILE A 19 -15.25 5.12 -16.73
C ILE A 19 -14.46 4.91 -15.42
N ILE A 20 -15.06 4.25 -14.43
CA ILE A 20 -14.42 4.04 -13.11
C ILE A 20 -13.30 3.00 -13.22
N MET A 21 -13.45 2.01 -14.11
CA MET A 21 -12.53 0.89 -14.27
C MET A 21 -11.52 1.06 -15.39
N SER A 22 -11.47 2.24 -16.04
CA SER A 22 -10.46 2.53 -17.06
C SER A 22 -9.42 3.54 -16.57
N ALA A 23 -8.16 3.29 -16.90
CA ALA A 23 -7.09 4.24 -16.63
C ALA A 23 -7.26 5.52 -17.47
N ARG A 24 -6.95 6.68 -16.88
CA ARG A 24 -6.98 7.98 -17.57
C ARG A 24 -5.85 8.14 -18.57
N MET A 25 -4.72 7.48 -18.32
CA MET A 25 -3.53 7.48 -19.14
C MET A 25 -2.65 6.27 -18.77
N ASN A 26 -1.64 5.97 -19.57
CA ASN A 26 -0.60 5.01 -19.20
C ASN A 26 0.13 5.49 -17.95
N ASN A 27 0.63 4.52 -17.16
CA ASN A 27 1.32 4.84 -15.92
C ASN A 27 2.54 5.73 -16.17
N PRO A 28 2.68 6.88 -15.50
CA PRO A 28 3.82 7.78 -15.67
C PRO A 28 5.20 7.10 -15.53
N ALA A 29 5.31 6.13 -14.64
CA ALA A 29 6.57 5.39 -14.47
C ALA A 29 6.92 4.50 -15.68
N THR A 30 5.91 4.08 -16.48
CA THR A 30 6.17 3.34 -17.73
C THR A 30 6.44 4.25 -18.92
N ILE A 31 5.95 5.51 -18.87
CA ILE A 31 6.20 6.53 -19.88
C ILE A 31 7.62 7.11 -19.74
N LEU A 32 8.12 7.17 -18.50
CA LEU A 32 9.44 7.69 -18.15
C LEU A 32 10.32 6.52 -17.65
N PRO A 33 11.05 5.81 -18.54
CA PRO A 33 11.78 4.58 -18.19
C PRO A 33 12.76 4.77 -17.03
N ASP A 34 13.47 5.88 -16.99
CA ASP A 34 14.43 6.19 -15.91
C ASP A 34 13.74 6.29 -14.53
N ALA A 35 12.48 6.72 -14.49
CA ALA A 35 11.69 6.74 -13.25
C ALA A 35 11.39 5.32 -12.75
N SER A 36 11.01 4.41 -13.66
CA SER A 36 10.81 2.99 -13.34
C SER A 36 12.10 2.37 -12.80
N ASP A 37 13.23 2.57 -13.46
CA ASP A 37 14.52 2.03 -13.05
C ASP A 37 14.99 2.58 -11.70
N GLY A 38 14.77 3.87 -11.45
CA GLY A 38 15.03 4.50 -10.16
C GLY A 38 14.21 3.87 -9.03
N ILE A 39 12.91 3.70 -9.24
CA ILE A 39 12.01 3.07 -8.28
C ILE A 39 12.42 1.62 -8.01
N GLN A 40 12.72 0.84 -9.05
CA GLN A 40 13.17 -0.55 -8.91
C GLN A 40 14.49 -0.64 -8.14
N THR A 41 15.41 0.30 -8.37
CA THR A 41 16.67 0.38 -7.63
C THR A 41 16.44 0.65 -6.16
N MET A 42 15.55 1.59 -5.82
CA MET A 42 15.16 1.85 -4.43
C MET A 42 14.51 0.62 -3.77
N LEU A 43 13.57 -0.05 -4.45
CA LEU A 43 12.95 -1.27 -3.93
C LEU A 43 13.98 -2.38 -3.67
N LYS A 44 14.95 -2.58 -4.56
CA LYS A 44 16.04 -3.53 -4.34
C LYS A 44 16.85 -3.20 -3.09
N ALA A 45 17.10 -1.92 -2.81
CA ALA A 45 17.79 -1.49 -1.59
C ALA A 45 16.94 -1.76 -0.33
N VAL A 46 15.64 -1.45 -0.38
CA VAL A 46 14.69 -1.71 0.71
C VAL A 46 14.68 -3.20 1.09
N TYR A 47 14.55 -4.10 0.11
CA TYR A 47 14.53 -5.54 0.38
C TYR A 47 15.87 -6.11 0.90
N LYS A 48 16.97 -5.34 0.81
CA LYS A 48 18.28 -5.66 1.40
C LYS A 48 18.48 -5.03 2.78
N GLY A 49 17.49 -4.31 3.29
CA GLY A 49 17.54 -3.58 4.56
C GLY A 49 17.48 -4.43 5.82
N GLY A 50 17.35 -5.77 5.70
CA GLY A 50 17.36 -6.68 6.86
C GLY A 50 15.99 -6.91 7.50
N VAL A 51 14.94 -6.19 7.09
CA VAL A 51 13.56 -6.43 7.55
C VAL A 51 12.95 -7.61 6.78
N PRO A 52 12.24 -8.53 7.45
CA PRO A 52 11.56 -9.64 6.78
C PRO A 52 10.65 -9.13 5.66
N ARG A 53 10.69 -9.78 4.49
CA ARG A 53 9.89 -9.37 3.34
C ARG A 53 8.39 -9.30 3.68
N LYS A 54 7.88 -10.27 4.45
CA LYS A 54 6.49 -10.26 4.93
C LYS A 54 6.12 -8.96 5.64
N THR A 55 6.97 -8.50 6.55
CA THR A 55 6.75 -7.24 7.29
C THR A 55 6.71 -6.04 6.34
N LEU A 56 7.62 -5.96 5.37
CA LEU A 56 7.62 -4.88 4.36
C LEU A 56 6.36 -4.91 3.49
N GLU A 57 5.86 -6.10 3.11
CA GLU A 57 4.61 -6.24 2.36
C GLU A 57 3.39 -5.85 3.21
N LEU A 58 3.37 -6.13 4.51
CA LEU A 58 2.32 -5.66 5.43
C LEU A 58 2.33 -4.13 5.54
N VAL A 59 3.50 -3.51 5.64
CA VAL A 59 3.68 -2.04 5.63
C VAL A 59 3.13 -1.44 4.34
N HIS A 60 3.50 -2.01 3.18
CA HIS A 60 2.97 -1.61 1.88
C HIS A 60 1.44 -1.72 1.82
N LEU A 61 0.90 -2.87 2.23
CA LEU A 61 -0.54 -3.11 2.21
C LEU A 61 -1.28 -2.11 3.11
N ARG A 62 -0.77 -1.86 4.32
CA ARG A 62 -1.42 -0.93 5.26
C ARG A 62 -1.43 0.51 4.74
N ALA A 63 -0.31 1.02 4.25
CA ALA A 63 -0.23 2.35 3.64
C ALA A 63 -1.19 2.48 2.45
N SER A 64 -1.29 1.43 1.61
CA SER A 64 -2.19 1.40 0.46
C SER A 64 -3.67 1.39 0.85
N GLN A 65 -4.04 0.70 1.94
CA GLN A 65 -5.40 0.71 2.51
C GLN A 65 -5.77 2.10 3.01
N ILE A 66 -4.85 2.78 3.72
CA ILE A 66 -5.06 4.14 4.24
C ILE A 66 -5.31 5.12 3.10
N ASN A 67 -4.53 5.05 2.04
CA ASN A 67 -4.64 5.92 0.89
C ASN A 67 -5.78 5.54 -0.06
N GLY A 68 -6.40 4.36 0.09
CA GLY A 68 -7.50 3.90 -0.76
C GLY A 68 -7.08 3.54 -2.20
N CYS A 69 -5.83 3.12 -2.42
CA CYS A 69 -5.34 2.71 -3.74
C CYS A 69 -5.76 1.27 -4.04
N SER A 70 -6.85 1.07 -4.80
CA SER A 70 -7.39 -0.25 -5.13
C SER A 70 -6.38 -1.16 -5.83
N PHE A 71 -5.65 -0.62 -6.82
CA PHE A 71 -4.58 -1.35 -7.51
C PHE A 71 -3.49 -1.80 -6.53
N CYS A 72 -3.03 -0.88 -5.64
CA CYS A 72 -1.94 -1.18 -4.72
C CYS A 72 -2.38 -2.16 -3.60
N VAL A 73 -3.64 -2.11 -3.17
CA VAL A 73 -4.19 -3.08 -2.21
C VAL A 73 -4.24 -4.48 -2.84
N ASP A 74 -4.75 -4.61 -4.06
CA ASP A 74 -4.80 -5.88 -4.78
C ASP A 74 -3.40 -6.45 -5.04
N SER A 75 -2.51 -5.65 -5.64
CA SER A 75 -1.14 -6.08 -5.95
C SER A 75 -0.32 -6.38 -4.68
N GLY A 76 -0.47 -5.55 -3.63
CA GLY A 76 0.20 -5.75 -2.34
C GLY A 76 -0.25 -7.02 -1.62
N ALA A 77 -1.55 -7.32 -1.62
CA ALA A 77 -2.06 -8.58 -1.07
C ALA A 77 -1.48 -9.79 -1.81
N ARG A 78 -1.42 -9.75 -3.16
CA ARG A 78 -0.79 -10.81 -3.97
C ARG A 78 0.70 -10.96 -3.69
N SER A 79 1.42 -9.84 -3.54
CA SER A 79 2.86 -9.84 -3.22
C SER A 79 3.12 -10.43 -1.84
N ALA A 80 2.33 -10.03 -0.84
CA ALA A 80 2.41 -10.57 0.51
C ALA A 80 2.13 -12.09 0.55
N LYS A 81 1.13 -12.58 -0.21
CA LYS A 81 0.89 -14.03 -0.37
C LYS A 81 2.08 -14.74 -0.99
N LYS A 82 2.72 -14.18 -2.02
CA LYS A 82 3.96 -14.74 -2.61
C LYS A 82 5.12 -14.75 -1.61
N ALA A 83 5.16 -13.80 -0.67
CA ALA A 83 6.10 -13.79 0.43
C ALA A 83 5.75 -14.77 1.57
N GLY A 84 4.63 -15.50 1.45
CA GLY A 84 4.18 -16.51 2.39
C GLY A 84 3.25 -16.00 3.50
N GLU A 85 2.58 -14.86 3.31
CA GLU A 85 1.53 -14.41 4.23
C GLU A 85 0.26 -15.25 4.12
N THR A 86 -0.50 -15.33 5.22
CA THR A 86 -1.78 -16.04 5.27
C THR A 86 -2.94 -15.09 5.01
N ASP A 87 -4.07 -15.65 4.57
CA ASP A 87 -5.27 -14.88 4.30
C ASP A 87 -5.84 -14.25 5.58
N GLU A 88 -5.79 -14.94 6.73
CA GLU A 88 -6.23 -14.42 8.01
C GLU A 88 -5.47 -13.16 8.41
N ARG A 89 -4.14 -13.16 8.23
CA ARG A 89 -3.30 -11.99 8.54
C ARG A 89 -3.56 -10.85 7.55
N LEU A 90 -3.72 -11.14 6.27
CA LEU A 90 -4.02 -10.13 5.24
C LEU A 90 -5.37 -9.45 5.48
N PHE A 91 -6.41 -10.23 5.82
CA PHE A 91 -7.73 -9.66 6.16
C PHE A 91 -7.70 -8.81 7.43
N ALA A 92 -6.82 -9.15 8.37
CA ALA A 92 -6.70 -8.48 9.66
C ALA A 92 -5.85 -7.20 9.63
N VAL A 93 -5.06 -6.93 8.56
CA VAL A 93 -4.16 -5.76 8.50
C VAL A 93 -4.88 -4.43 8.74
N ALA A 94 -6.11 -4.28 8.26
CA ALA A 94 -6.88 -3.05 8.46
C ALA A 94 -7.21 -2.78 9.93
N ALA A 95 -7.35 -3.84 10.73
CA ALA A 95 -7.67 -3.81 12.16
C ALA A 95 -6.57 -4.47 13.03
N TRP A 96 -5.32 -4.37 12.62
CA TRP A 96 -4.19 -5.08 13.20
C TRP A 96 -4.03 -4.90 14.71
N ARG A 97 -4.45 -3.74 15.25
CA ARG A 97 -4.33 -3.46 16.69
C ARG A 97 -5.18 -4.39 17.56
N GLU A 98 -6.30 -4.86 17.05
CA GLU A 98 -7.29 -5.65 17.79
C GLU A 98 -7.15 -7.15 17.53
N THR A 99 -6.11 -7.58 16.80
CA THR A 99 -5.89 -8.99 16.45
C THR A 99 -4.61 -9.55 17.07
N PRO A 100 -4.55 -10.86 17.40
CA PRO A 100 -3.35 -11.46 17.99
C PRO A 100 -2.31 -11.92 16.94
N TYR A 101 -2.51 -11.62 15.66
CA TYR A 101 -1.76 -12.24 14.56
C TYR A 101 -0.40 -11.61 14.28
N PHE A 102 -0.13 -10.41 14.80
CA PHE A 102 1.09 -9.65 14.49
C PHE A 102 2.03 -9.62 15.68
N THR A 103 3.32 -9.86 15.43
CA THR A 103 4.38 -9.71 16.42
C THR A 103 4.54 -8.26 16.84
N ASP A 104 5.19 -8.00 17.98
CA ASP A 104 5.44 -6.62 18.45
C ASP A 104 6.25 -5.83 17.43
N ALA A 105 7.25 -6.44 16.77
CA ALA A 105 8.00 -5.82 15.70
C ALA A 105 7.11 -5.43 14.50
N GLU A 106 6.23 -6.32 14.06
CA GLU A 106 5.27 -6.01 12.97
C GLU A 106 4.27 -4.93 13.38
N ARG A 107 3.82 -4.95 14.63
CA ARG A 107 2.92 -3.91 15.18
C ARG A 107 3.60 -2.55 15.20
N ALA A 108 4.87 -2.48 15.60
CA ALA A 108 5.66 -1.25 15.54
C ALA A 108 5.84 -0.72 14.10
N ALA A 109 6.13 -1.61 13.13
CA ALA A 109 6.22 -1.25 11.73
C ALA A 109 4.89 -0.75 11.15
N LEU A 110 3.75 -1.38 11.52
CA LEU A 110 2.41 -0.97 11.10
C LEU A 110 1.99 0.37 11.72
N ALA A 111 2.34 0.62 12.99
CA ALA A 111 2.12 1.92 13.64
C ALA A 111 2.90 3.04 12.94
N LEU A 112 4.18 2.79 12.65
CA LEU A 112 5.01 3.73 11.89
C LEU A 112 4.46 3.95 10.47
N ALA A 113 3.99 2.89 9.79
CA ALA A 113 3.37 3.00 8.48
C ALA A 113 2.13 3.92 8.49
N GLU A 114 1.29 3.80 9.52
CA GLU A 114 0.12 4.68 9.66
C GLU A 114 0.49 6.13 9.94
N ALA A 115 1.45 6.37 10.83
CA ALA A 115 1.91 7.71 11.17
C ALA A 115 2.52 8.41 9.95
N VAL A 116 3.49 7.80 9.30
CA VAL A 116 4.20 8.36 8.13
C VAL A 116 3.27 8.49 6.90
N THR A 117 2.24 7.65 6.77
CA THR A 117 1.27 7.80 5.68
C THR A 117 0.32 8.98 5.90
N ARG A 118 0.01 9.33 7.16
CA ARG A 118 -0.92 10.40 7.53
C ARG A 118 -0.20 11.66 8.02
N LEU A 119 0.75 12.16 7.24
CA LEU A 119 1.51 13.38 7.61
C LEU A 119 0.67 14.66 7.56
N ALA A 120 -0.33 14.70 6.63
CA ALA A 120 -1.12 15.90 6.42
C ALA A 120 -1.96 16.28 7.65
N ASP A 121 -2.09 17.58 7.88
CA ASP A 121 -2.96 18.18 8.90
C ASP A 121 -2.65 17.75 10.35
N ARG A 122 -1.40 17.35 10.64
CA ARG A 122 -0.92 17.01 11.97
C ARG A 122 0.28 17.86 12.36
N SER A 123 0.26 18.41 13.56
CA SER A 123 1.39 19.17 14.12
C SER A 123 2.56 18.25 14.51
N ASP A 124 2.24 17.03 14.92
CA ASP A 124 3.18 15.96 15.25
C ASP A 124 2.72 14.66 14.57
N PRO A 125 3.12 14.44 13.30
CA PRO A 125 2.63 13.31 12.53
C PRO A 125 3.27 11.97 12.93
N VAL A 126 4.48 11.98 13.51
CA VAL A 126 5.20 10.78 13.97
C VAL A 126 5.64 11.00 15.42
N PRO A 127 4.73 10.81 16.39
CA PRO A 127 5.04 11.01 17.82
C PRO A 127 6.22 10.15 18.29
N ASP A 128 6.96 10.65 19.27
CA ASP A 128 8.15 9.98 19.82
C ASP A 128 7.84 8.55 20.28
N GLU A 129 6.65 8.28 20.83
CA GLU A 129 6.27 6.94 21.29
C GLU A 129 6.22 5.92 20.14
N ILE A 130 5.78 6.34 18.94
CA ILE A 130 5.78 5.49 17.75
C ILE A 130 7.21 5.25 17.26
N TRP A 131 8.03 6.30 17.26
CA TRP A 131 9.42 6.23 16.88
C TRP A 131 10.22 5.34 17.82
N GLU A 132 10.13 5.56 19.11
CA GLU A 132 10.83 4.80 20.14
C GLU A 132 10.43 3.31 20.10
N GLU A 133 9.14 3.01 19.92
CA GLU A 133 8.71 1.62 19.78
C GLU A 133 9.33 0.95 18.55
N ALA A 134 9.40 1.64 17.42
CA ALA A 134 10.04 1.11 16.22
C ALA A 134 11.55 0.88 16.43
N THR A 135 12.24 1.78 17.15
CA THR A 135 13.68 1.64 17.44
C THR A 135 14.01 0.48 18.39
N ARG A 136 13.05 0.00 19.19
CA ARG A 136 13.24 -1.21 20.02
C ARG A 136 13.33 -2.49 19.20
N HIS A 137 12.73 -2.50 18.01
CA HIS A 137 12.62 -3.70 17.19
C HIS A 137 13.49 -3.70 15.94
N TYR A 138 13.90 -2.52 15.47
CA TYR A 138 14.66 -2.37 14.24
C TYR A 138 15.90 -1.49 14.46
N ASP A 139 17.03 -1.94 13.92
CA ASP A 139 18.22 -1.12 13.83
C ASP A 139 18.04 0.01 12.79
N GLU A 140 19.01 0.92 12.71
CA GLU A 140 18.97 2.06 11.79
C GLU A 140 18.75 1.63 10.33
N LYS A 141 19.34 0.51 9.92
CA LYS A 141 19.19 -0.03 8.57
C LYS A 141 17.79 -0.57 8.32
N GLY A 142 17.22 -1.26 9.29
CA GLY A 142 15.83 -1.76 9.25
C GLY A 142 14.82 -0.63 9.24
N LEU A 143 15.03 0.40 10.07
CA LEU A 143 14.21 1.62 10.08
C LEU A 143 14.26 2.33 8.72
N ALA A 144 15.45 2.50 8.13
CA ALA A 144 15.59 3.08 6.81
C ALA A 144 14.82 2.29 5.76
N ALA A 145 14.84 0.95 5.81
CA ALA A 145 14.07 0.11 4.89
C ALA A 145 12.56 0.30 5.07
N ILE A 146 12.06 0.36 6.29
CA ILE A 146 10.62 0.57 6.57
C ILE A 146 10.19 1.96 6.09
N ILE A 147 10.92 3.01 6.42
CA ILE A 147 10.64 4.39 6.01
C ILE A 147 10.62 4.52 4.48
N LEU A 148 11.62 3.96 3.81
CA LEU A 148 11.67 3.97 2.35
C LEU A 148 10.54 3.14 1.73
N MET A 149 10.15 1.99 2.31
CA MET A 149 9.00 1.23 1.84
C MET A 149 7.72 2.06 1.92
N ILE A 150 7.48 2.75 3.05
CA ILE A 150 6.31 3.63 3.21
C ILE A 150 6.32 4.74 2.16
N THR A 151 7.48 5.39 1.96
CA THR A 151 7.64 6.49 1.03
C THR A 151 7.40 6.07 -0.42
N ILE A 152 7.99 4.95 -0.86
CA ILE A 152 7.77 4.38 -2.19
C ILE A 152 6.31 3.98 -2.37
N THR A 153 5.69 3.37 -1.34
CA THR A 153 4.27 3.03 -1.37
C THR A 153 3.39 4.27 -1.57
N ASN A 154 3.66 5.34 -0.84
CA ASN A 154 2.94 6.61 -1.01
C ASN A 154 3.15 7.21 -2.41
N LEU A 155 4.34 7.06 -3.00
CA LEU A 155 4.58 7.43 -4.40
C LEU A 155 3.68 6.60 -5.33
N PHE A 156 3.68 5.29 -5.24
CA PHE A 156 2.82 4.42 -6.04
C PHE A 156 1.33 4.74 -5.87
N ASN A 157 0.90 4.93 -4.62
CA ASN A 157 -0.51 5.23 -4.36
C ASN A 157 -0.93 6.54 -5.06
N ARG A 158 -0.11 7.61 -4.98
CA ARG A 158 -0.39 8.87 -5.66
C ARG A 158 -0.44 8.73 -7.17
N VAL A 159 0.52 8.05 -7.77
CA VAL A 159 0.54 7.79 -9.21
C VAL A 159 -0.70 7.01 -9.63
N ASN A 160 -0.94 5.84 -9.02
CA ASN A 160 -1.99 4.92 -9.44
C ASN A 160 -3.40 5.49 -9.23
N ILE A 161 -3.64 6.20 -8.12
CA ILE A 161 -4.93 6.87 -7.86
C ILE A 161 -5.15 7.99 -8.89
N THR A 162 -4.11 8.79 -9.19
CA THR A 162 -4.22 9.90 -10.12
C THR A 162 -4.59 9.43 -11.53
N VAL A 163 -3.96 8.35 -12.00
CA VAL A 163 -4.26 7.80 -13.34
C VAL A 163 -5.43 6.82 -13.34
N ARG A 164 -6.04 6.51 -12.19
CA ARG A 164 -7.08 5.50 -12.02
C ARG A 164 -6.64 4.12 -12.52
N GLN A 165 -5.47 3.69 -12.10
CA GLN A 165 -4.98 2.34 -12.45
C GLN A 165 -5.96 1.27 -11.96
N PRO A 166 -6.54 0.43 -12.85
CA PRO A 166 -7.50 -0.59 -12.44
C PRO A 166 -6.85 -1.68 -11.59
N ALA A 167 -7.57 -2.15 -10.56
CA ALA A 167 -7.21 -3.36 -9.82
C ALA A 167 -7.44 -4.61 -10.70
N GLY A 168 -6.73 -5.70 -10.41
CA GLY A 168 -6.86 -6.98 -11.14
C GLY A 168 -6.04 -7.07 -12.42
N GLU A 169 -5.43 -5.99 -12.89
CA GLU A 169 -4.50 -6.01 -14.00
C GLU A 169 -3.13 -6.57 -13.59
N ALA A 170 -2.37 -7.08 -14.58
CA ALA A 170 -1.03 -7.57 -14.32
C ALA A 170 -0.14 -6.47 -13.75
N THR A 171 0.58 -6.79 -12.69
CA THR A 171 1.59 -5.89 -12.11
C THR A 171 2.79 -5.79 -13.08
N TRP A 172 3.27 -4.61 -13.20
CA TRP A 172 4.51 -4.26 -13.92
C TRP A 172 5.78 -4.75 -13.22
#